data_d387587038c96c56381c11cdc04f7780
#
_entry.id   d387587038c96c56381c11cdc04f7780
#
_cell.length_a   1.000
_cell.length_b   1.000
_cell.length_c   1.000
_cell.angle_alpha   90.00
_cell.angle_beta   90.00
_cell.angle_gamma   90.00
#
_symmetry.space_group_name_H-M   'P 1'
#
loop_
_entity.id
_entity.type
_entity.pdbx_description
1 polymer ?
#
loop_
_entity_poly.entity_id
_entity_poly.type
_entity_poly.pdbx_seq_one_letter_code
_entity_poly.pdbx_strand_id
1 'polypeptide(L)'
;MSISIKNISVAIEGTKSTGFCIELDGTRWRLDNFMLSQSLLSPNMLSFSLHKEPDERINEISFNVCGAIIGKEVSLSLETESIEKESLKAETDAVADIEFVGVIIGANASRSRSEFTVDVQACSWDALLNDNPTCKSFENKTLNDIVNDVVDDYFDHLKTKIEARFTEPIPYCVQYNESNYQFLQRLARRYGEWLYNDGKKLVFGKLLVGESIKLAYPSQDVPSYNVEIKMRHVAFNHVASSYNSYDANEKEGVEEMQREYNTLSEQVFQASQACFVKPTLQNLHSGG
;
A
#
# COMPACT_ATOMS: atom_id res chain seq x y z
N MET A 1 -8.05 6.16 25.22
CA MET A 1 -8.46 4.89 24.61
C MET A 1 -7.18 4.10 24.42
N SER A 2 -6.96 3.03 25.12
CA SER A 2 -5.82 2.15 24.86
C SER A 2 -6.32 1.01 23.99
N ILE A 3 -5.61 0.78 22.89
CA ILE A 3 -5.89 -0.32 21.97
C ILE A 3 -5.08 -1.50 22.46
N SER A 4 -5.72 -2.63 22.74
CA SER A 4 -5.03 -3.89 22.96
C SER A 4 -5.25 -4.81 21.77
N ILE A 5 -4.23 -5.58 21.46
CA ILE A 5 -4.35 -6.63 20.47
C ILE A 5 -5.11 -7.79 21.13
N LYS A 6 -6.31 -8.08 20.64
CA LYS A 6 -7.16 -9.16 21.11
C LYS A 6 -6.70 -10.51 20.57
N ASN A 7 -6.36 -10.53 19.30
CA ASN A 7 -5.96 -11.76 18.62
C ASN A 7 -4.99 -11.44 17.48
N ILE A 8 -3.99 -12.30 17.32
CA ILE A 8 -3.09 -12.30 16.18
C ILE A 8 -3.18 -13.66 15.54
N SER A 9 -3.45 -13.72 14.25
CA SER A 9 -3.39 -14.94 13.48
C SER A 9 -2.52 -14.78 12.26
N VAL A 10 -1.56 -15.69 12.10
CA VAL A 10 -0.78 -15.85 10.86
C VAL A 10 -1.09 -17.21 10.30
N ALA A 11 -1.51 -17.27 9.05
CA ALA A 11 -1.74 -18.52 8.34
C ALA A 11 -0.88 -18.58 7.09
N ILE A 12 -0.25 -19.73 6.85
CA ILE A 12 0.49 -20.04 5.63
C ILE A 12 -0.31 -21.10 4.89
N GLU A 13 -0.44 -20.95 3.59
CA GLU A 13 -1.17 -21.89 2.74
C GLU A 13 -0.71 -23.34 2.92
N GLY A 14 -1.67 -24.25 3.12
CA GLY A 14 -1.42 -25.67 3.35
C GLY A 14 -0.94 -26.02 4.76
N THR A 15 -0.92 -25.07 5.71
CA THR A 15 -0.55 -25.30 7.09
C THR A 15 -1.73 -25.15 8.04
N LYS A 16 -1.59 -25.69 9.26
CA LYS A 16 -2.54 -25.44 10.34
C LYS A 16 -1.96 -24.38 11.27
N SER A 17 -2.70 -23.32 11.51
CA SER A 17 -2.34 -22.31 12.48
C SER A 17 -3.33 -22.27 13.65
N THR A 18 -2.79 -22.10 14.86
CA THR A 18 -3.59 -21.94 16.08
C THR A 18 -2.96 -20.86 16.95
N GLY A 19 -3.54 -19.66 16.94
CA GLY A 19 -2.98 -18.50 17.64
C GLY A 19 -1.56 -18.20 17.19
N PHE A 20 -0.62 -18.20 18.13
CA PHE A 20 0.81 -17.95 17.87
C PHE A 20 1.61 -19.18 17.37
N CYS A 21 0.95 -20.24 16.95
CA CYS A 21 1.64 -21.46 16.50
C CYS A 21 1.22 -21.85 15.09
N ILE A 22 2.20 -22.24 14.29
CA ILE A 22 2.03 -22.76 12.93
C ILE A 22 2.60 -24.17 12.89
N GLU A 23 1.86 -25.10 12.30
CA GLU A 23 2.30 -26.48 12.08
C GLU A 23 2.89 -26.62 10.67
N LEU A 24 4.21 -26.82 10.59
CA LEU A 24 4.94 -27.05 9.34
C LEU A 24 5.56 -28.46 9.38
N ASP A 25 5.29 -29.28 8.38
CA ASP A 25 5.81 -30.66 8.26
C ASP A 25 5.58 -31.51 9.54
N GLY A 26 4.38 -31.39 10.14
CA GLY A 26 4.04 -32.09 11.36
C GLY A 26 4.76 -31.56 12.62
N THR A 27 5.47 -30.47 12.49
CA THR A 27 6.21 -29.81 13.57
C THR A 27 5.53 -28.50 13.94
N ARG A 28 5.38 -28.25 15.24
CA ARG A 28 4.81 -27.02 15.77
C ARG A 28 5.89 -25.96 15.96
N TRP A 29 5.69 -24.81 15.30
CA TRP A 29 6.54 -23.62 15.40
C TRP A 29 5.78 -22.52 16.12
N ARG A 30 6.47 -21.77 16.96
CA ARG A 30 5.91 -20.59 17.62
C ARG A 30 6.24 -19.34 16.82
N LEU A 31 5.24 -18.54 16.53
CA LEU A 31 5.40 -17.20 15.95
C LEU A 31 6.01 -16.28 17.01
N ASP A 32 7.06 -15.58 16.63
CA ASP A 32 7.69 -14.53 17.41
C ASP A 32 8.02 -13.36 16.48
N ASN A 33 8.13 -12.15 17.00
CA ASN A 33 8.49 -10.94 16.28
C ASN A 33 7.88 -10.85 14.88
N PHE A 34 6.87 -10.05 14.71
CA PHE A 34 6.38 -9.72 13.38
C PHE A 34 6.46 -8.22 13.15
N MET A 35 6.69 -7.83 11.91
CA MET A 35 6.69 -6.45 11.46
C MET A 35 5.93 -6.35 10.14
N LEU A 36 4.85 -5.59 10.14
CA LEU A 36 4.09 -5.26 8.95
C LEU A 36 4.36 -3.79 8.57
N SER A 37 4.83 -3.58 7.36
CA SER A 37 5.02 -2.25 6.77
C SER A 37 4.03 -2.06 5.63
N GLN A 38 3.13 -1.11 5.78
CA GLN A 38 2.14 -0.74 4.76
C GLN A 38 2.39 0.68 4.29
N SER A 39 2.38 0.88 2.98
CA SER A 39 2.66 2.17 2.34
C SER A 39 1.71 2.41 1.16
N LEU A 40 1.34 3.68 0.97
CA LEU A 40 0.59 4.10 -0.24
C LEU A 40 1.45 4.15 -1.51
N LEU A 41 2.78 4.01 -1.39
CA LEU A 41 3.71 4.24 -2.51
C LEU A 41 4.47 2.97 -2.93
N SER A 42 4.30 1.89 -2.19
CA SER A 42 4.99 0.61 -2.45
C SER A 42 4.15 -0.56 -1.98
N PRO A 43 4.41 -1.78 -2.49
CA PRO A 43 3.82 -3.00 -1.97
C PRO A 43 4.04 -3.15 -0.47
N ASN A 44 3.09 -3.79 0.20
CA ASN A 44 3.18 -4.07 1.63
C ASN A 44 4.20 -5.18 1.89
N MET A 45 4.91 -5.06 3.02
CA MET A 45 5.92 -6.05 3.43
C MET A 45 5.58 -6.59 4.82
N LEU A 46 5.67 -7.90 4.96
CA LEU A 46 5.53 -8.60 6.23
C LEU A 46 6.79 -9.41 6.52
N SER A 47 7.34 -9.26 7.71
CA SER A 47 8.39 -10.12 8.21
C SER A 47 8.01 -10.69 9.57
N PHE A 48 8.35 -11.95 9.81
CA PHE A 48 8.14 -12.61 11.09
C PHE A 48 9.13 -13.75 11.30
N SER A 49 9.30 -14.15 12.56
CA SER A 49 10.19 -15.25 12.94
C SER A 49 9.38 -16.40 13.52
N LEU A 50 9.75 -17.61 13.13
CA LEU A 50 9.23 -18.85 13.67
C LEU A 50 10.31 -19.52 14.51
N HIS A 51 9.97 -19.85 15.75
CA HIS A 51 10.89 -20.46 16.71
C HIS A 51 10.45 -21.86 17.10
N LYS A 52 11.43 -22.73 17.27
CA LYS A 52 11.25 -24.07 17.78
C LYS A 52 12.37 -24.44 18.74
N GLU A 53 12.04 -25.13 19.83
CA GLU A 53 13.04 -25.72 20.69
C GLU A 53 13.75 -26.87 19.95
N PRO A 54 15.08 -27.00 20.09
CA PRO A 54 15.83 -28.08 19.46
C PRO A 54 15.36 -29.42 19.98
N ASP A 55 14.91 -30.30 19.08
CA ASP A 55 14.66 -31.69 19.36
C ASP A 55 15.89 -32.48 18.91
N GLU A 56 16.40 -33.40 19.76
CA GLU A 56 17.61 -34.20 19.46
C GLU A 56 17.47 -35.05 18.19
N ARG A 57 16.24 -35.26 17.72
CA ARG A 57 15.93 -36.13 16.57
C ARG A 57 16.04 -35.43 15.22
N ILE A 58 16.29 -34.11 15.18
CA ILE A 58 16.14 -33.35 13.95
C ILE A 58 17.46 -32.67 13.56
N ASN A 59 18.31 -33.40 12.85
CA ASN A 59 19.58 -32.84 12.31
C ASN A 59 19.49 -32.26 10.88
N GLU A 60 18.39 -32.47 10.15
CA GLU A 60 18.30 -32.14 8.70
C GLU A 60 17.31 -31.02 8.31
N ILE A 61 16.80 -30.20 9.24
CA ILE A 61 15.53 -29.54 9.05
C ILE A 61 15.59 -28.25 8.27
N SER A 62 16.65 -27.51 8.29
CA SER A 62 16.58 -26.09 8.00
C SER A 62 16.19 -25.74 6.55
N PHE A 63 16.70 -26.46 5.56
CA PHE A 63 16.42 -26.17 4.16
C PHE A 63 15.04 -26.66 3.69
N ASN A 64 14.58 -27.81 4.18
CA ASN A 64 13.30 -28.36 3.77
C ASN A 64 12.14 -27.48 4.22
N VAL A 65 12.21 -26.91 5.43
CA VAL A 65 11.17 -26.00 5.94
C VAL A 65 11.13 -24.71 5.12
N CYS A 66 12.27 -24.11 4.82
CA CYS A 66 12.33 -22.91 3.97
C CYS A 66 11.75 -23.20 2.57
N GLY A 67 12.16 -24.31 1.96
CA GLY A 67 11.66 -24.73 0.65
C GLY A 67 10.16 -25.02 0.63
N ALA A 68 9.61 -25.51 1.73
CA ALA A 68 8.19 -25.84 1.85
C ALA A 68 7.27 -24.59 1.92
N ILE A 69 7.80 -23.46 2.36
CA ILE A 69 7.00 -22.22 2.55
C ILE A 69 7.23 -21.17 1.49
N ILE A 70 8.35 -21.17 0.78
CA ILE A 70 8.64 -20.22 -0.30
C ILE A 70 7.57 -20.32 -1.39
N GLY A 71 7.08 -19.16 -1.85
CA GLY A 71 6.05 -19.04 -2.88
C GLY A 71 4.63 -19.34 -2.39
N LYS A 72 4.45 -19.72 -1.11
CA LYS A 72 3.12 -19.92 -0.54
C LYS A 72 2.47 -18.61 -0.11
N GLU A 73 1.15 -18.57 -0.19
CA GLU A 73 0.37 -17.46 0.35
C GLU A 73 0.47 -17.43 1.87
N VAL A 74 0.61 -16.24 2.41
CA VAL A 74 0.56 -15.97 3.84
C VAL A 74 -0.43 -14.86 4.11
N SER A 75 -1.24 -15.05 5.15
CA SER A 75 -2.15 -14.02 5.65
C SER A 75 -1.85 -13.70 7.11
N LEU A 76 -1.93 -12.41 7.45
CA LEU A 76 -1.90 -11.90 8.82
C LEU A 76 -3.21 -11.19 9.08
N SER A 77 -3.83 -11.48 10.22
CA SER A 77 -4.97 -10.73 10.74
C SER A 77 -4.70 -10.33 12.19
N LEU A 78 -4.86 -9.04 12.48
CA LEU A 78 -4.77 -8.46 13.80
C LEU A 78 -6.15 -7.94 14.18
N GLU A 79 -6.78 -8.61 15.14
CA GLU A 79 -7.98 -8.12 15.76
C GLU A 79 -7.61 -7.22 16.94
N THR A 80 -8.15 -6.02 16.96
CA THR A 80 -7.90 -5.05 18.02
C THR A 80 -9.15 -4.84 18.86
N GLU A 81 -8.98 -4.61 20.16
CA GLU A 81 -10.05 -4.35 21.10
C GLU A 81 -9.79 -3.02 21.82
N SER A 82 -10.81 -2.15 21.86
CA SER A 82 -10.74 -0.95 22.67
C SER A 82 -10.93 -1.31 24.14
N ILE A 83 -9.96 -0.98 24.99
CA ILE A 83 -10.10 -1.11 26.44
C ILE A 83 -10.93 0.08 26.93
N GLU A 84 -12.22 -0.12 27.16
CA GLU A 84 -13.06 0.86 27.84
C GLU A 84 -12.67 0.95 29.32
N LYS A 85 -12.26 2.14 29.75
CA LYS A 85 -12.39 2.48 31.17
C LYS A 85 -13.82 2.90 31.42
N GLU A 86 -14.47 2.23 32.35
CA GLU A 86 -15.88 2.27 32.78
C GLU A 86 -16.48 3.66 33.14
N SER A 87 -16.04 4.78 32.62
CA SER A 87 -16.53 6.06 33.10
C SER A 87 -16.98 7.10 32.08
N LEU A 88 -16.98 6.82 30.79
CA LEU A 88 -17.63 7.71 29.84
C LEU A 88 -18.23 6.86 28.71
N LYS A 89 -19.55 6.86 28.60
CA LYS A 89 -20.28 6.32 27.44
C LYS A 89 -19.87 7.09 26.20
N ALA A 90 -18.82 6.64 25.53
CA ALA A 90 -18.49 7.03 24.19
C ALA A 90 -18.90 5.87 23.27
N GLU A 91 -19.56 6.21 22.19
CA GLU A 91 -19.91 5.29 21.11
C GLU A 91 -18.67 4.47 20.75
N THR A 92 -18.85 3.16 20.65
CA THR A 92 -17.81 2.19 20.25
C THR A 92 -17.31 2.56 18.86
N ASP A 93 -16.22 3.33 18.81
CA ASP A 93 -15.50 3.54 17.55
C ASP A 93 -14.88 2.20 17.14
N ALA A 94 -15.32 1.66 16.02
CA ALA A 94 -14.80 0.43 15.47
C ALA A 94 -13.30 0.60 15.24
N VAL A 95 -12.50 -0.20 15.93
CA VAL A 95 -11.07 -0.27 15.69
C VAL A 95 -10.88 -1.11 14.42
N ALA A 96 -10.24 -0.56 13.41
CA ALA A 96 -10.04 -1.25 12.15
C ALA A 96 -9.10 -2.44 12.34
N ASP A 97 -9.54 -3.62 11.94
CA ASP A 97 -8.68 -4.79 11.87
C ASP A 97 -7.55 -4.56 10.85
N ILE A 98 -6.34 -4.91 11.22
CA ILE A 98 -5.19 -4.84 10.33
C ILE A 98 -5.05 -6.20 9.65
N GLU A 99 -5.09 -6.19 8.33
CA GLU A 99 -5.00 -7.39 7.53
C GLU A 99 -3.86 -7.29 6.52
N PHE A 100 -3.27 -8.44 6.21
CA PHE A 100 -2.29 -8.60 5.15
C PHE A 100 -2.49 -9.95 4.47
N VAL A 101 -2.44 -9.94 3.15
CA VAL A 101 -2.40 -11.14 2.31
C VAL A 101 -1.30 -10.97 1.27
N GLY A 102 -0.43 -11.95 1.15
CA GLY A 102 0.70 -11.88 0.23
C GLY A 102 1.40 -13.21 0.05
N VAL A 103 2.57 -13.16 -0.55
CA VAL A 103 3.39 -14.32 -0.88
C VAL A 103 4.72 -14.29 -0.14
N ILE A 104 5.19 -15.44 0.32
CA ILE A 104 6.49 -15.60 0.96
C ILE A 104 7.58 -15.57 -0.11
N ILE A 105 8.43 -14.54 -0.05
CA ILE A 105 9.53 -14.31 -1.00
C ILE A 105 10.90 -14.70 -0.45
N GLY A 106 11.02 -14.85 0.87
CA GLY A 106 12.28 -15.19 1.51
C GLY A 106 12.08 -15.97 2.80
N ALA A 107 12.95 -16.93 3.04
CA ALA A 107 13.02 -17.65 4.30
C ALA A 107 14.49 -17.94 4.63
N ASN A 108 14.91 -17.61 5.84
CA ASN A 108 16.25 -17.85 6.33
C ASN A 108 16.20 -18.69 7.61
N ALA A 109 16.81 -19.87 7.59
CA ALA A 109 16.85 -20.74 8.74
C ALA A 109 18.19 -20.61 9.47
N SER A 110 18.12 -20.42 10.77
CA SER A 110 19.28 -20.36 11.65
C SER A 110 19.13 -21.33 12.84
N ARG A 111 20.27 -21.80 13.36
CA ARG A 111 20.32 -22.66 14.53
C ARG A 111 21.32 -22.10 15.54
N SER A 112 20.89 -21.93 16.76
CA SER A 112 21.73 -21.73 17.93
C SER A 112 21.79 -23.01 18.79
N ARG A 113 22.52 -23.00 19.91
CA ARG A 113 22.56 -24.12 20.82
C ARG A 113 21.23 -24.44 21.49
N SER A 114 20.38 -23.43 21.64
CA SER A 114 19.12 -23.50 22.40
C SER A 114 17.87 -23.40 21.53
N GLU A 115 17.99 -23.07 20.22
CA GLU A 115 16.84 -22.67 19.44
C GLU A 115 17.03 -22.82 17.94
N PHE A 116 15.97 -23.19 17.25
CA PHE A 116 15.84 -23.07 15.80
C PHE A 116 14.97 -21.86 15.46
N THR A 117 15.42 -21.07 14.52
CA THR A 117 14.68 -19.90 14.02
C THR A 117 14.56 -19.95 12.52
N VAL A 118 13.37 -19.65 12.01
CA VAL A 118 13.13 -19.39 10.59
C VAL A 118 12.59 -17.99 10.46
N ASP A 119 13.39 -17.10 9.87
CA ASP A 119 12.99 -15.73 9.56
C ASP A 119 12.33 -15.71 8.18
N VAL A 120 11.10 -15.25 8.12
CA VAL A 120 10.25 -15.26 6.92
C VAL A 120 10.04 -13.83 6.45
N GLN A 121 10.16 -13.63 5.14
CA GLN A 121 9.84 -12.36 4.48
C GLN A 121 8.75 -12.62 3.43
N ALA A 122 7.72 -11.79 3.46
CA ALA A 122 6.62 -11.84 2.51
C ALA A 122 6.31 -10.44 1.99
N CYS A 123 5.74 -10.38 0.81
CA CYS A 123 5.23 -9.16 0.22
C CYS A 123 3.79 -9.36 -0.28
N SER A 124 3.03 -8.27 -0.36
CA SER A 124 1.71 -8.30 -0.99
C SER A 124 1.81 -8.69 -2.46
N TRP A 125 0.77 -9.32 -2.99
CA TRP A 125 0.76 -9.87 -4.35
C TRP A 125 1.05 -8.83 -5.45
N ASP A 126 0.75 -7.56 -5.22
CA ASP A 126 1.06 -6.47 -6.15
C ASP A 126 2.57 -6.22 -6.33
N ALA A 127 3.42 -6.75 -5.45
CA ALA A 127 4.87 -6.72 -5.64
C ALA A 127 5.31 -7.48 -6.89
N LEU A 128 4.53 -8.49 -7.34
CA LEU A 128 4.81 -9.24 -8.56
C LEU A 128 4.69 -8.38 -9.82
N LEU A 129 3.95 -7.28 -9.77
CA LEU A 129 3.88 -6.30 -10.86
C LEU A 129 5.20 -5.56 -11.10
N ASN A 130 6.17 -5.66 -10.16
CA ASN A 130 7.54 -5.16 -10.33
C ASN A 130 8.46 -6.12 -11.09
N ASP A 131 7.88 -7.02 -11.86
CA ASP A 131 8.60 -7.91 -12.77
C ASP A 131 9.35 -7.12 -13.86
N ASN A 132 9.97 -7.84 -14.79
CA ASN A 132 10.79 -7.26 -15.85
C ASN A 132 10.09 -6.14 -16.64
N PRO A 133 10.84 -5.11 -17.07
CA PRO A 133 10.28 -4.07 -17.90
C PRO A 133 9.69 -4.63 -19.20
N THR A 134 8.52 -4.14 -19.57
CA THR A 134 7.82 -4.54 -20.79
C THR A 134 7.45 -3.35 -21.66
N CYS A 135 7.02 -3.64 -22.90
CA CYS A 135 6.50 -2.64 -23.83
C CYS A 135 5.13 -3.10 -24.32
N LYS A 136 4.10 -2.29 -24.05
CA LYS A 136 2.71 -2.48 -24.53
C LYS A 136 2.16 -1.16 -25.04
N SER A 137 1.29 -1.18 -26.04
CA SER A 137 0.53 -0.02 -26.50
C SER A 137 -0.98 -0.26 -26.35
N PHE A 138 -1.68 0.81 -26.05
CA PHE A 138 -3.12 0.80 -25.83
C PHE A 138 -3.74 1.93 -26.67
N GLU A 139 -4.77 1.63 -27.42
CA GLU A 139 -5.46 2.57 -28.31
C GLU A 139 -6.95 2.62 -27.97
N ASN A 140 -7.49 3.82 -27.83
CA ASN A 140 -8.91 4.07 -27.58
C ASN A 140 -9.50 3.25 -26.41
N LYS A 141 -8.74 3.08 -25.34
CA LYS A 141 -9.16 2.36 -24.14
C LYS A 141 -9.40 3.30 -22.98
N THR A 142 -10.35 2.96 -22.10
CA THR A 142 -10.51 3.67 -20.84
C THR A 142 -9.35 3.34 -19.89
N LEU A 143 -9.15 4.19 -18.90
CA LEU A 143 -8.12 3.95 -17.88
C LEU A 143 -8.35 2.63 -17.13
N ASN A 144 -9.62 2.30 -16.84
CA ASN A 144 -9.98 1.02 -16.22
C ASN A 144 -9.60 -0.18 -17.11
N ASP A 145 -9.85 -0.10 -18.42
CA ASP A 145 -9.50 -1.19 -19.35
C ASP A 145 -8.00 -1.39 -19.43
N ILE A 146 -7.22 -0.30 -19.48
CA ILE A 146 -5.75 -0.36 -19.50
C ILE A 146 -5.22 -1.03 -18.22
N VAL A 147 -5.73 -0.62 -17.06
CA VAL A 147 -5.30 -1.20 -15.78
C VAL A 147 -5.67 -2.68 -15.69
N ASN A 148 -6.90 -3.06 -16.12
CA ASN A 148 -7.31 -4.46 -16.17
C ASN A 148 -6.40 -5.30 -17.07
N ASP A 149 -6.10 -4.82 -18.29
CA ASP A 149 -5.20 -5.51 -19.22
C ASP A 149 -3.77 -5.73 -18.66
N VAL A 150 -3.33 -4.84 -17.78
CA VAL A 150 -2.00 -4.94 -17.15
C VAL A 150 -1.97 -5.95 -16.01
N VAL A 151 -3.06 -6.05 -15.25
CA VAL A 151 -3.13 -6.95 -14.09
C VAL A 151 -3.68 -8.34 -14.43
N ASP A 152 -4.22 -8.53 -15.62
CA ASP A 152 -4.88 -9.77 -16.03
C ASP A 152 -3.94 -10.99 -16.00
N ASP A 153 -2.68 -10.81 -16.34
CA ASP A 153 -1.64 -11.85 -16.26
C ASP A 153 -1.40 -12.38 -14.81
N TYR A 154 -1.88 -11.65 -13.80
CA TYR A 154 -1.69 -11.95 -12.36
C TYR A 154 -3.00 -12.35 -11.66
N PHE A 155 -4.07 -12.54 -12.41
CA PHE A 155 -5.43 -12.76 -11.94
C PHE A 155 -5.58 -13.88 -10.89
N ASP A 156 -4.81 -14.97 -10.99
CA ASP A 156 -4.93 -16.12 -10.09
C ASP A 156 -4.57 -15.78 -8.64
N HIS A 157 -3.76 -14.75 -8.42
CA HIS A 157 -3.24 -14.40 -7.10
C HIS A 157 -3.58 -12.97 -6.69
N LEU A 158 -3.52 -12.02 -7.63
CA LEU A 158 -3.72 -10.61 -7.35
C LEU A 158 -5.20 -10.23 -7.37
N LYS A 159 -5.79 -10.03 -6.19
CA LYS A 159 -7.11 -9.42 -6.09
C LYS A 159 -7.01 -7.92 -6.33
N THR A 160 -7.94 -7.37 -7.13
CA THR A 160 -7.93 -5.96 -7.52
C THR A 160 -9.26 -5.28 -7.24
N LYS A 161 -9.22 -3.96 -7.06
CA LYS A 161 -10.37 -3.07 -7.11
C LYS A 161 -10.00 -1.87 -7.98
N ILE A 162 -10.58 -1.82 -9.20
CA ILE A 162 -10.25 -0.83 -10.22
C ILE A 162 -11.48 0.05 -10.45
N GLU A 163 -11.43 1.29 -9.98
CA GLU A 163 -12.51 2.28 -10.07
C GLU A 163 -11.91 3.67 -10.31
N ALA A 164 -11.34 3.90 -11.49
CA ALA A 164 -10.81 5.19 -11.86
C ALA A 164 -11.91 6.26 -11.97
N ARG A 165 -11.59 7.49 -11.56
CA ARG A 165 -12.48 8.66 -11.74
C ARG A 165 -12.42 9.18 -13.16
N PHE A 166 -11.28 9.04 -13.82
CA PHE A 166 -11.11 9.39 -15.21
C PHE A 166 -11.73 8.30 -16.10
N THR A 167 -12.82 8.62 -16.81
CA THR A 167 -13.62 7.67 -17.59
C THR A 167 -13.50 7.85 -19.09
N GLU A 168 -12.92 8.97 -19.55
CA GLU A 168 -12.79 9.24 -20.99
C GLU A 168 -11.80 8.26 -21.64
N PRO A 169 -12.09 7.81 -22.87
CA PRO A 169 -11.18 6.98 -23.62
C PRO A 169 -9.86 7.71 -23.89
N ILE A 170 -8.77 7.03 -23.66
CA ILE A 170 -7.42 7.52 -23.91
C ILE A 170 -7.07 7.15 -25.36
N PRO A 171 -6.84 8.13 -26.26
CA PRO A 171 -6.61 7.85 -27.67
C PRO A 171 -5.38 6.96 -27.87
N TYR A 172 -4.30 7.21 -27.13
CA TYR A 172 -3.08 6.42 -27.21
C TYR A 172 -2.31 6.48 -25.88
N CYS A 173 -1.87 5.31 -25.40
CA CYS A 173 -1.06 5.16 -24.22
C CYS A 173 -0.01 4.06 -24.42
N VAL A 174 1.22 4.29 -23.99
CA VAL A 174 2.32 3.34 -24.14
C VAL A 174 2.95 3.06 -22.79
N GLN A 175 3.15 1.80 -22.51
CA GLN A 175 4.12 1.30 -21.53
C GLN A 175 5.42 1.06 -22.29
N TYR A 176 6.51 1.72 -21.90
CA TYR A 176 7.79 1.61 -22.60
C TYR A 176 8.93 1.38 -21.63
N ASN A 177 9.49 0.17 -21.66
CA ASN A 177 10.64 -0.24 -20.85
C ASN A 177 10.46 0.08 -19.33
N GLU A 178 9.29 -0.18 -18.82
CA GLU A 178 8.93 -0.02 -17.42
C GLU A 178 8.19 -1.25 -16.92
N SER A 179 8.27 -1.55 -15.60
CA SER A 179 7.50 -2.64 -15.00
C SER A 179 6.00 -2.30 -14.99
N ASN A 180 5.16 -3.32 -14.85
CA ASN A 180 3.72 -3.12 -14.75
C ASN A 180 3.37 -2.20 -13.56
N TYR A 181 4.05 -2.36 -12.41
CA TYR A 181 3.83 -1.49 -11.25
C TYR A 181 4.23 -0.03 -11.51
N GLN A 182 5.40 0.19 -12.15
CA GLN A 182 5.85 1.54 -12.53
C GLN A 182 4.89 2.20 -13.52
N PHE A 183 4.39 1.44 -14.50
CA PHE A 183 3.40 1.92 -15.44
C PHE A 183 2.11 2.34 -14.74
N LEU A 184 1.56 1.50 -13.85
CA LEU A 184 0.37 1.83 -13.07
C LEU A 184 0.60 3.06 -12.16
N GLN A 185 1.77 3.19 -11.54
CA GLN A 185 2.13 4.38 -10.77
C GLN A 185 2.16 5.66 -11.63
N ARG A 186 2.70 5.55 -12.84
CA ARG A 186 2.75 6.67 -13.80
C ARG A 186 1.35 7.07 -14.23
N LEU A 187 0.48 6.11 -14.54
CA LEU A 187 -0.93 6.38 -14.86
C LEU A 187 -1.67 7.01 -13.68
N ALA A 188 -1.52 6.46 -12.48
CA ALA A 188 -2.15 7.00 -11.28
C ALA A 188 -1.76 8.47 -11.06
N ARG A 189 -0.47 8.80 -11.18
CA ARG A 189 0.02 10.18 -11.07
C ARG A 189 -0.51 11.10 -12.16
N ARG A 190 -0.55 10.61 -13.42
CA ARG A 190 -1.00 11.40 -14.58
C ARG A 190 -2.47 11.78 -14.48
N TYR A 191 -3.31 10.86 -14.02
CA TYR A 191 -4.77 11.04 -13.97
C TYR A 191 -5.29 11.40 -12.57
N GLY A 192 -4.39 11.61 -11.60
CA GLY A 192 -4.76 11.96 -10.22
C GLY A 192 -5.48 10.86 -9.47
N GLU A 193 -5.22 9.60 -9.82
CA GLU A 193 -5.80 8.42 -9.18
C GLU A 193 -4.92 7.90 -8.05
N TRP A 194 -5.49 7.09 -7.17
CA TRP A 194 -4.77 6.39 -6.12
C TRP A 194 -4.32 5.01 -6.60
N LEU A 195 -3.14 4.58 -6.18
CA LEU A 195 -2.63 3.22 -6.35
C LEU A 195 -2.04 2.77 -5.01
N TYR A 196 -2.65 1.79 -4.37
CA TYR A 196 -2.18 1.25 -3.09
C TYR A 196 -2.76 -0.15 -2.83
N ASN A 197 -2.17 -0.86 -1.86
CA ASN A 197 -2.71 -2.13 -1.37
C ASN A 197 -3.40 -1.91 -0.02
N ASP A 198 -4.66 -2.31 0.10
CA ASP A 198 -5.47 -2.16 1.32
C ASP A 198 -5.21 -3.25 2.38
N GLY A 199 -4.23 -4.12 2.12
CA GLY A 199 -3.91 -5.31 2.91
C GLY A 199 -4.35 -6.61 2.24
N LYS A 200 -5.35 -6.59 1.37
CA LYS A 200 -5.89 -7.75 0.65
C LYS A 200 -5.91 -7.58 -0.87
N LYS A 201 -6.05 -6.36 -1.35
CA LYS A 201 -6.29 -6.05 -2.77
C LYS A 201 -5.45 -4.87 -3.20
N LEU A 202 -5.05 -4.89 -4.46
CA LEU A 202 -4.56 -3.70 -5.13
C LEU A 202 -5.76 -2.80 -5.50
N VAL A 203 -5.73 -1.58 -5.03
CA VAL A 203 -6.75 -0.56 -5.34
C VAL A 203 -6.17 0.44 -6.33
N PHE A 204 -6.87 0.65 -7.45
CA PHE A 204 -6.58 1.69 -8.42
C PHE A 204 -7.82 2.57 -8.62
N GLY A 205 -7.68 3.88 -8.42
CA GLY A 205 -8.77 4.83 -8.62
C GLY A 205 -9.15 5.58 -7.35
N LYS A 206 -10.38 5.43 -6.88
CA LYS A 206 -10.86 6.14 -5.70
C LYS A 206 -10.20 5.64 -4.43
N LEU A 207 -9.83 6.57 -3.55
CA LEU A 207 -9.43 6.22 -2.19
C LEU A 207 -10.64 5.63 -1.45
N LEU A 208 -10.46 4.45 -0.89
CA LEU A 208 -11.43 3.86 0.04
C LEU A 208 -11.25 4.54 1.39
N VAL A 209 -12.06 5.54 1.66
CA VAL A 209 -12.04 6.24 2.94
C VAL A 209 -12.84 5.41 3.93
N GLY A 210 -12.16 4.88 4.95
CA GLY A 210 -12.80 4.26 6.10
C GLY A 210 -13.39 5.30 7.05
N GLU A 211 -13.94 4.84 8.17
CA GLU A 211 -14.40 5.73 9.24
C GLU A 211 -13.22 6.53 9.83
N SER A 212 -13.47 7.77 10.22
CA SER A 212 -12.43 8.61 10.82
C SER A 212 -12.09 8.13 12.22
N ILE A 213 -10.81 7.85 12.47
CA ILE A 213 -10.31 7.49 13.80
C ILE A 213 -10.09 8.78 14.61
N LYS A 214 -10.74 8.90 15.75
CA LYS A 214 -10.51 10.00 16.70
C LYS A 214 -9.41 9.61 17.68
N LEU A 215 -8.27 10.28 17.57
CA LEU A 215 -7.15 10.11 18.51
C LEU A 215 -7.25 11.15 19.64
N ALA A 216 -7.17 10.73 20.88
CA ALA A 216 -7.13 11.62 22.04
C ALA A 216 -5.66 11.86 22.45
N TYR A 217 -5.31 13.11 22.70
CA TYR A 217 -4.01 13.49 23.26
C TYR A 217 -4.20 14.21 24.62
N PRO A 218 -3.37 13.95 25.62
CA PRO A 218 -2.39 12.87 25.73
C PRO A 218 -3.04 11.50 26.02
N SER A 219 -2.57 10.45 25.37
CA SER A 219 -3.00 9.08 25.62
C SER A 219 -1.80 8.13 25.48
N GLN A 220 -1.97 6.86 25.88
CA GLN A 220 -0.95 5.85 25.65
C GLN A 220 -0.70 5.62 24.16
N ASP A 221 -1.76 5.77 23.34
CA ASP A 221 -1.71 5.55 21.90
C ASP A 221 -1.07 6.72 21.15
N VAL A 222 -1.17 7.95 21.73
CA VAL A 222 -0.57 9.16 21.17
C VAL A 222 0.25 9.86 22.27
N PRO A 223 1.44 9.37 22.59
CA PRO A 223 2.30 9.96 23.62
C PRO A 223 2.87 11.32 23.20
N SER A 224 3.04 11.53 21.90
CA SER A 224 3.50 12.80 21.33
C SER A 224 3.04 12.95 19.89
N TYR A 225 2.89 14.18 19.45
CA TYR A 225 2.66 14.48 18.03
C TYR A 225 3.44 15.73 17.63
N ASN A 226 3.74 15.84 16.34
CA ASN A 226 4.32 17.02 15.74
C ASN A 226 3.45 17.48 14.58
N VAL A 227 3.06 18.76 14.58
CA VAL A 227 2.31 19.38 13.50
C VAL A 227 3.15 20.49 12.90
N GLU A 228 3.44 20.40 11.63
CA GLU A 228 4.20 21.40 10.90
C GLU A 228 3.29 22.12 9.90
N ILE A 229 3.36 23.45 9.90
CA ILE A 229 2.66 24.30 8.95
C ILE A 229 3.71 25.10 8.17
N LYS A 230 3.69 24.95 6.86
CA LYS A 230 4.62 25.66 5.95
C LYS A 230 3.89 26.35 4.83
N MET A 231 4.31 27.58 4.53
CA MET A 231 3.90 28.24 3.30
C MET A 231 4.57 27.56 2.10
N ARG A 232 3.81 27.38 1.03
CA ARG A 232 4.29 26.81 -0.24
C ARG A 232 3.67 27.56 -1.41
N HIS A 233 4.24 27.41 -2.60
CA HIS A 233 3.58 27.82 -3.83
C HIS A 233 2.24 27.10 -3.96
N VAL A 234 1.15 27.86 -4.08
CA VAL A 234 -0.23 27.33 -4.17
C VAL A 234 -0.90 27.66 -5.50
N ALA A 235 -0.27 28.55 -6.29
CA ALA A 235 -0.73 28.87 -7.64
C ALA A 235 0.16 28.17 -8.67
N PHE A 236 -0.47 27.43 -9.60
CA PHE A 236 0.22 26.73 -10.68
C PHE A 236 -0.41 27.16 -12.00
N ASN A 237 0.44 27.56 -12.96
CA ASN A 237 0.04 27.70 -14.35
C ASN A 237 0.37 26.42 -15.07
N HIS A 238 -0.64 25.77 -15.65
CA HIS A 238 -0.47 24.64 -16.54
C HIS A 238 -0.47 25.14 -17.99
N VAL A 239 0.68 25.02 -18.65
CA VAL A 239 0.77 25.29 -20.09
C VAL A 239 0.79 23.94 -20.80
N ALA A 240 -0.29 23.62 -21.51
CA ALA A 240 -0.36 22.46 -22.39
C ALA A 240 -0.09 22.93 -23.82
N SER A 241 1.06 22.54 -24.39
CA SER A 241 1.36 22.73 -25.81
C SER A 241 1.16 21.43 -26.57
N SER A 242 0.23 21.40 -27.50
CA SER A 242 0.13 20.31 -28.49
C SER A 242 0.83 20.76 -29.78
N TYR A 243 1.84 20.00 -30.22
CA TYR A 243 2.48 20.22 -31.49
C TYR A 243 1.72 19.42 -32.57
N ASN A 244 0.89 20.09 -33.32
CA ASN A 244 0.39 19.54 -34.55
C ASN A 244 1.11 20.26 -35.69
N SER A 245 1.55 19.57 -36.75
CA SER A 245 2.39 20.10 -37.83
C SER A 245 1.76 21.29 -38.59
N TYR A 246 0.54 21.67 -38.27
CA TYR A 246 -0.20 22.76 -38.89
C TYR A 246 -0.66 23.88 -37.95
N ASP A 247 -0.80 23.63 -36.63
CA ASP A 247 -1.24 24.64 -35.69
C ASP A 247 -0.53 24.44 -34.33
N ALA A 248 0.26 25.43 -33.93
CA ALA A 248 0.76 25.51 -32.56
C ALA A 248 -0.34 26.09 -31.67
N ASN A 249 -1.09 25.24 -30.98
CA ASN A 249 -2.07 25.66 -29.99
C ASN A 249 -1.46 25.61 -28.61
N GLU A 250 -1.16 26.76 -28.01
CA GLU A 250 -0.89 26.87 -26.59
C GLU A 250 -2.22 27.16 -25.87
N LYS A 251 -2.59 26.29 -24.94
CA LYS A 251 -3.68 26.54 -24.00
C LYS A 251 -3.07 26.81 -22.63
N GLU A 252 -3.18 28.05 -22.18
CA GLU A 252 -2.95 28.37 -20.78
C GLU A 252 -4.22 28.05 -19.98
N GLY A 253 -4.09 27.19 -18.99
CA GLY A 253 -5.11 26.93 -18.00
C GLY A 253 -4.59 27.31 -16.62
N VAL A 254 -5.27 28.19 -15.93
CA VAL A 254 -5.06 28.44 -14.51
C VAL A 254 -6.09 27.61 -13.76
N GLU A 255 -5.67 26.50 -13.15
CA GLU A 255 -6.52 25.78 -12.21
C GLU A 255 -6.27 26.29 -10.80
N GLU A 256 -7.25 26.96 -10.23
CA GLU A 256 -7.33 27.13 -8.78
C GLU A 256 -7.75 25.80 -8.16
N MET A 257 -6.88 25.22 -7.34
CA MET A 257 -7.23 24.02 -6.59
C MET A 257 -8.31 24.36 -5.57
N GLN A 258 -9.57 24.06 -5.89
CA GLN A 258 -10.66 24.05 -4.93
C GLN A 258 -10.48 22.87 -3.96
N ARG A 259 -10.12 23.17 -2.74
CA ARG A 259 -10.09 22.20 -1.63
C ARG A 259 -10.92 22.76 -0.49
N GLU A 260 -11.64 21.89 0.19
CA GLU A 260 -12.23 22.22 1.48
C GLU A 260 -11.10 22.31 2.52
N TYR A 261 -10.84 23.53 2.99
CA TYR A 261 -9.86 23.80 4.02
C TYR A 261 -10.56 24.02 5.36
N ASN A 262 -9.95 23.57 6.45
CA ASN A 262 -10.31 24.08 7.76
C ASN A 262 -9.80 25.54 7.91
N THR A 263 -10.30 26.27 8.91
CA THR A 263 -9.97 27.68 9.13
C THR A 263 -8.47 27.98 9.17
N LEU A 264 -7.67 27.08 9.75
CA LEU A 264 -6.22 27.22 9.84
C LEU A 264 -5.54 27.03 8.48
N SER A 265 -5.95 26.01 7.73
CA SER A 265 -5.44 25.76 6.37
C SER A 265 -5.77 26.89 5.43
N GLU A 266 -6.96 27.49 5.55
CA GLU A 266 -7.37 28.66 4.77
C GLU A 266 -6.47 29.88 5.05
N GLN A 267 -6.17 30.18 6.31
CA GLN A 267 -5.26 31.26 6.68
C GLN A 267 -3.86 31.08 6.08
N VAL A 268 -3.33 29.85 6.13
CA VAL A 268 -2.02 29.54 5.56
C VAL A 268 -2.04 29.60 4.04
N PHE A 269 -3.14 29.19 3.41
CA PHE A 269 -3.33 29.28 1.97
C PHE A 269 -3.33 30.75 1.51
N GLN A 270 -4.10 31.62 2.16
CA GLN A 270 -4.15 33.05 1.87
C GLN A 270 -2.78 33.71 2.08
N ALA A 271 -2.09 33.38 3.18
CA ALA A 271 -0.74 33.88 3.40
C ALA A 271 0.25 33.41 2.31
N SER A 272 0.13 32.17 1.86
CA SER A 272 0.94 31.61 0.79
C SER A 272 0.68 32.30 -0.55
N GLN A 273 -0.57 32.58 -0.89
CA GLN A 273 -0.94 33.35 -2.10
C GLN A 273 -0.39 34.76 -2.07
N ALA A 274 -0.46 35.45 -0.92
CA ALA A 274 0.07 36.80 -0.76
C ALA A 274 1.59 36.87 -0.88
N CYS A 275 2.32 35.83 -0.43
CA CYS A 275 3.78 35.79 -0.45
C CYS A 275 4.36 35.29 -1.77
N PHE A 276 3.72 34.27 -2.38
CA PHE A 276 4.16 33.64 -3.62
C PHE A 276 3.34 34.13 -4.81
N VAL A 277 3.54 35.38 -5.20
CA VAL A 277 2.75 36.09 -6.23
C VAL A 277 2.96 35.50 -7.64
N LYS A 278 4.12 34.85 -7.89
CA LYS A 278 4.41 34.27 -9.20
C LYS A 278 4.01 32.79 -9.21
N PRO A 279 3.10 32.40 -10.12
CA PRO A 279 2.76 30.98 -10.27
C PRO A 279 3.98 30.16 -10.73
N THR A 280 4.07 28.93 -10.25
CA THR A 280 5.06 27.96 -10.74
C THR A 280 4.61 27.45 -12.10
N LEU A 281 5.39 27.66 -13.15
CA LEU A 281 5.16 27.10 -14.47
C LEU A 281 5.42 25.58 -14.43
N GLN A 282 4.39 24.79 -14.64
CA GLN A 282 4.52 23.36 -14.92
C GLN A 282 4.28 23.13 -16.40
N ASN A 283 5.33 22.82 -17.14
CA ASN A 283 5.23 22.39 -18.52
C ASN A 283 4.72 20.94 -18.55
N LEU A 284 3.45 20.75 -18.85
CA LEU A 284 2.90 19.46 -19.20
C LEU A 284 3.20 19.21 -20.67
N HIS A 285 4.30 18.52 -20.96
CA HIS A 285 4.50 17.97 -22.30
C HIS A 285 3.54 16.80 -22.48
N SER A 286 2.42 17.05 -23.15
CA SER A 286 1.67 15.97 -23.76
C SER A 286 2.51 15.49 -24.97
N GLY A 287 3.31 14.46 -24.76
CA GLY A 287 3.91 13.73 -25.88
C GLY A 287 2.79 13.23 -26.77
N GLY A 288 2.77 13.67 -28.02
CA GLY A 288 1.93 13.15 -29.08
C GLY A 288 2.36 11.73 -29.46
#